data_9a3b13136594fd627c101d6c89fcb242
#
_entry.id   9a3b13136594fd627c101d6c89fcb242
#
_cell.length_a   1.000
_cell.length_b   1.000
_cell.length_c   1.000
_cell.angle_alpha   90.00
_cell.angle_beta   90.00
_cell.angle_gamma   90.00
#
_symmetry.space_group_name_H-M   'P 1'
#
loop_
_entity.id
_entity.type
_entity.pdbx_description
1 polymer ?
#
loop_
_entity_poly.entity_id
_entity_poly.type
_entity_poly.pdbx_seq_one_letter_code
_entity_poly.pdbx_strand_id
1 'polypeptide(L)'
;QYQCNVYIKGGIKLLDVPKKILGRDLGDLGGQLDSNRQGIVYLSESEAILNFRQPDQYKEIMTSSKVSGDDNGFSFNRASEMDFNLYENSALYFSNREVVSPIANNAFNYYRYKLLGTFYDEKGLLINKIEILPKRKEDPSYGGILYIVDKLWVIQSTELFLTAKSIKQAAVDTMWLKQLHVPVAEPDVWKMF
;
A
#
# COMPACT_ATOMS: atom_id res chain seq x y z
N GLN A 1 -9.88 -16.29 16.81
CA GLN A 1 -9.02 -17.10 15.97
C GLN A 1 -9.62 -17.17 14.58
N TYR A 2 -8.81 -16.93 13.52
CA TYR A 2 -9.21 -17.12 12.13
C TYR A 2 -8.04 -17.65 11.31
N GLN A 3 -8.37 -18.18 10.14
CA GLN A 3 -7.44 -18.57 9.08
C GLN A 3 -7.90 -17.94 7.79
N CYS A 4 -6.98 -17.40 7.01
CA CYS A 4 -7.26 -16.87 5.69
C CYS A 4 -6.13 -17.16 4.70
N ASN A 5 -6.47 -17.21 3.43
CA ASN A 5 -5.51 -17.20 2.34
C ASN A 5 -5.16 -15.75 2.02
N VAL A 6 -3.87 -15.48 1.87
CA VAL A 6 -3.34 -14.16 1.55
C VAL A 6 -2.59 -14.24 0.25
N TYR A 7 -2.89 -13.32 -0.65
CA TYR A 7 -2.14 -13.11 -1.87
C TYR A 7 -1.51 -11.72 -1.83
N ILE A 8 -0.19 -11.64 -2.03
CA ILE A 8 0.54 -10.39 -2.03
C ILE A 8 1.24 -10.24 -3.38
N LYS A 9 1.08 -9.06 -3.98
CA LYS A 9 1.81 -8.65 -5.17
C LYS A 9 2.48 -7.32 -4.89
N GLY A 10 3.80 -7.31 -4.94
CA GLY A 10 4.62 -6.13 -4.77
C GLY A 10 5.40 -5.80 -6.04
N GLY A 11 5.62 -4.52 -6.31
CA GLY A 11 6.42 -4.13 -7.46
C GLY A 11 7.03 -2.74 -7.29
N ILE A 12 8.22 -2.56 -7.88
CA ILE A 12 8.88 -1.27 -7.99
C ILE A 12 9.02 -0.93 -9.47
N LYS A 13 8.36 0.14 -9.89
CA LYS A 13 8.48 0.70 -11.23
C LYS A 13 9.24 2.01 -11.16
N LEU A 14 10.28 2.12 -11.97
CA LEU A 14 11.00 3.38 -12.19
C LEU A 14 10.35 4.13 -13.33
N LEU A 15 10.04 5.42 -13.15
CA LEU A 15 9.30 6.22 -14.13
C LEU A 15 10.17 7.19 -14.91
N ASP A 16 11.29 7.60 -14.36
CA ASP A 16 12.23 8.54 -15.04
C ASP A 16 13.63 8.37 -14.46
N VAL A 17 14.40 7.49 -15.07
CA VAL A 17 15.77 7.19 -14.61
C VAL A 17 16.76 8.10 -15.36
N PRO A 18 17.56 8.93 -14.66
CA PRO A 18 18.55 9.77 -15.31
C PRO A 18 19.60 8.91 -16.03
N LYS A 19 20.11 9.40 -17.16
CA LYS A 19 21.19 8.70 -17.91
C LYS A 19 22.46 8.57 -17.10
N LYS A 20 22.74 9.54 -16.24
CA LYS A 20 23.97 9.59 -15.43
C LYS A 20 23.65 9.96 -13.99
N ILE A 21 24.29 9.31 -13.05
CA ILE A 21 24.33 9.69 -11.64
C ILE A 21 25.79 9.88 -11.22
N LEU A 22 26.10 11.03 -10.63
CA LEU A 22 27.47 11.39 -10.22
C LEU A 22 28.52 11.20 -11.34
N GLY A 23 28.13 11.51 -12.58
CA GLY A 23 29.00 11.39 -13.75
C GLY A 23 29.14 9.98 -14.33
N ARG A 24 28.59 8.95 -13.68
CA ARG A 24 28.59 7.55 -14.16
C ARG A 24 27.32 7.29 -14.96
N ASP A 25 27.50 6.69 -16.14
CA ASP A 25 26.38 6.24 -16.96
C ASP A 25 25.70 5.02 -16.29
N LEU A 26 24.37 5.07 -16.18
CA LEU A 26 23.59 3.99 -15.60
C LEU A 26 23.19 2.92 -16.62
N GLY A 27 23.46 3.16 -17.90
CA GLY A 27 22.98 2.25 -18.95
C GLY A 27 21.46 2.06 -18.92
N ASP A 28 21.03 0.87 -19.27
CA ASP A 28 19.63 0.44 -19.25
C ASP A 28 19.26 -0.45 -18.04
N LEU A 29 20.13 -0.45 -17.02
CA LEU A 29 20.01 -1.32 -15.84
C LEU A 29 19.88 -2.82 -16.22
N GLY A 30 20.68 -3.26 -17.18
CA GLY A 30 20.68 -4.65 -17.62
C GLY A 30 19.46 -5.02 -18.46
N GLY A 31 18.91 -4.08 -19.22
CA GLY A 31 17.75 -4.30 -20.07
C GLY A 31 16.40 -4.11 -19.35
N GLN A 32 16.42 -3.62 -18.11
CA GLN A 32 15.19 -3.40 -17.33
C GLN A 32 14.47 -2.08 -17.67
N LEU A 33 15.15 -1.16 -18.37
CA LEU A 33 14.57 0.12 -18.78
C LEU A 33 14.21 0.13 -20.27
N ASP A 34 13.06 0.67 -20.57
CA ASP A 34 12.62 0.95 -21.94
C ASP A 34 13.31 2.19 -22.54
N SER A 35 12.95 2.54 -23.81
CA SER A 35 13.48 3.71 -24.51
C SER A 35 13.17 5.04 -23.81
N ASN A 36 12.11 5.09 -23.00
CA ASN A 36 11.73 6.24 -22.18
C ASN A 36 12.38 6.23 -20.80
N ARG A 37 13.30 5.29 -20.56
CA ARG A 37 13.99 5.08 -19.32
C ARG A 37 13.05 4.76 -18.14
N GLN A 38 12.01 4.00 -18.44
CA GLN A 38 11.04 3.47 -17.48
C GLN A 38 11.15 1.96 -17.45
N GLY A 39 10.87 1.37 -16.31
CA GLY A 39 10.89 -0.09 -16.20
C GLY A 39 10.48 -0.61 -14.84
N ILE A 40 10.13 -1.89 -14.81
CA ILE A 40 9.86 -2.63 -13.57
C ILE A 40 11.15 -3.31 -13.15
N VAL A 41 11.73 -2.83 -12.05
CA VAL A 41 13.00 -3.35 -11.52
C VAL A 41 12.81 -4.42 -10.45
N TYR A 42 11.63 -4.51 -9.89
CA TYR A 42 11.26 -5.50 -8.92
C TYR A 42 9.79 -5.89 -9.07
N LEU A 43 9.50 -7.17 -9.04
CA LEU A 43 8.15 -7.72 -8.98
C LEU A 43 8.16 -8.95 -8.09
N SER A 44 7.27 -9.03 -7.12
CA SER A 44 7.07 -10.21 -6.30
C SER A 44 5.60 -10.59 -6.26
N GLU A 45 5.36 -11.89 -6.22
CA GLU A 45 4.04 -12.48 -5.99
C GLU A 45 4.21 -13.60 -4.97
N SER A 46 3.34 -13.63 -3.99
CA SER A 46 3.33 -14.70 -2.98
C SER A 46 1.92 -15.07 -2.57
N GLU A 47 1.76 -16.32 -2.21
CA GLU A 47 0.57 -16.88 -1.61
C GLU A 47 0.93 -17.48 -0.26
N ALA A 48 0.12 -17.21 0.75
CA ALA A 48 0.32 -17.71 2.10
C ALA A 48 -0.99 -18.05 2.78
N ILE A 49 -0.92 -18.93 3.75
CA ILE A 49 -1.99 -19.20 4.71
C ILE A 49 -1.63 -18.47 6.00
N LEU A 50 -2.43 -17.48 6.36
CA LEU A 50 -2.27 -16.73 7.60
C LEU A 50 -3.23 -17.26 8.64
N ASN A 51 -2.68 -17.68 9.78
CA ASN A 51 -3.44 -18.05 10.96
C ASN A 51 -3.24 -16.97 12.01
N PHE A 52 -4.34 -16.47 12.59
CA PHE A 52 -4.33 -15.49 13.64
C PHE A 52 -5.01 -16.01 14.91
N ARG A 53 -4.39 -15.76 16.05
CA ARG A 53 -4.96 -16.03 17.38
C ARG A 53 -4.70 -14.83 18.29
N GLN A 54 -5.77 -14.29 18.84
CA GLN A 54 -5.67 -13.18 19.81
C GLN A 54 -4.74 -13.52 20.99
N PRO A 55 -4.02 -12.51 21.55
CA PRO A 55 -4.11 -11.10 21.16
C PRO A 55 -3.29 -10.72 19.90
N ASP A 56 -2.17 -11.37 19.64
CA ASP A 56 -1.17 -10.95 18.65
C ASP A 56 -0.36 -12.10 18.04
N GLN A 57 -0.88 -13.33 18.12
CA GLN A 57 -0.18 -14.51 17.61
C GLN A 57 -0.49 -14.73 16.15
N TYR A 58 0.55 -14.62 15.31
CA TYR A 58 0.49 -14.90 13.88
C TYR A 58 1.31 -16.14 13.53
N LYS A 59 0.77 -16.96 12.63
CA LYS A 59 1.50 -18.03 11.96
C LYS A 59 1.21 -17.95 10.47
N GLU A 60 2.22 -17.60 9.70
CA GLU A 60 2.17 -17.55 8.26
C GLU A 60 2.86 -18.77 7.66
N ILE A 61 2.19 -19.44 6.73
CA ILE A 61 2.72 -20.56 5.98
C ILE A 61 2.71 -20.14 4.51
N MET A 62 3.88 -19.82 3.97
CA MET A 62 4.04 -19.48 2.57
C MET A 62 3.87 -20.72 1.72
N THR A 63 2.92 -20.71 0.79
CA THR A 63 2.62 -21.82 -0.11
C THR A 63 3.28 -21.65 -1.48
N SER A 64 3.45 -20.41 -1.92
CA SER A 64 4.12 -20.06 -3.15
C SER A 64 4.78 -18.69 -3.05
N SER A 65 5.95 -18.53 -3.66
CA SER A 65 6.62 -17.23 -3.78
C SER A 65 7.40 -17.18 -5.08
N LYS A 66 7.24 -16.08 -5.81
CA LYS A 66 7.99 -15.80 -7.03
C LYS A 66 8.49 -14.36 -6.99
N VAL A 67 9.77 -14.18 -7.22
CA VAL A 67 10.41 -12.86 -7.28
C VAL A 67 11.11 -12.74 -8.62
N SER A 68 10.96 -11.62 -9.30
CA SER A 68 11.73 -11.24 -10.48
C SER A 68 12.49 -9.95 -10.21
N GLY A 69 13.75 -9.87 -10.64
CA GLY A 69 14.68 -8.80 -10.34
C GLY A 69 15.79 -9.24 -9.40
N ASP A 70 16.61 -8.30 -8.93
CA ASP A 70 17.69 -8.58 -7.99
C ASP A 70 17.10 -8.84 -6.59
N ASP A 71 17.28 -10.05 -6.05
CA ASP A 71 16.72 -10.47 -4.77
C ASP A 71 17.57 -10.08 -3.56
N ASN A 72 18.54 -9.17 -3.76
CA ASN A 72 19.44 -8.70 -2.72
C ASN A 72 18.74 -7.83 -1.65
N GLY A 73 17.84 -8.42 -0.92
CA GLY A 73 17.50 -7.97 0.44
C GLY A 73 16.17 -7.28 0.67
N PHE A 74 15.28 -7.12 -0.29
CA PHE A 74 13.93 -6.62 -0.05
C PHE A 74 12.88 -7.52 -0.69
N SER A 75 12.10 -8.22 0.13
CA SER A 75 10.92 -8.92 -0.38
C SER A 75 9.67 -8.45 0.39
N PHE A 76 8.73 -7.81 -0.30
CA PHE A 76 7.41 -7.48 0.23
C PHE A 76 6.46 -8.68 0.03
N ASN A 77 6.79 -9.82 0.61
CA ASN A 77 6.08 -11.06 0.30
C ASN A 77 5.47 -11.76 1.52
N ARG A 78 5.50 -11.13 2.70
CA ARG A 78 4.91 -11.67 3.92
C ARG A 78 3.79 -10.79 4.45
N ALA A 79 2.63 -11.40 4.70
CA ALA A 79 1.49 -10.71 5.30
C ALA A 79 1.78 -10.30 6.75
N SER A 80 2.56 -11.10 7.48
CA SER A 80 2.96 -10.82 8.86
C SER A 80 3.88 -9.60 9.02
N GLU A 81 4.52 -9.17 7.94
CA GLU A 81 5.35 -7.95 7.91
C GLU A 81 4.52 -6.70 7.53
N MET A 82 3.30 -6.90 7.05
CA MET A 82 2.35 -5.84 6.77
C MET A 82 1.51 -5.58 8.03
N ASP A 83 2.02 -4.73 8.91
CA ASP A 83 1.27 -4.27 10.09
C ASP A 83 0.18 -3.30 9.66
N PHE A 84 -0.87 -3.85 9.03
CA PHE A 84 -1.98 -3.10 8.48
C PHE A 84 -3.31 -3.59 9.04
N ASN A 85 -3.83 -2.85 10.02
CA ASN A 85 -5.12 -3.13 10.64
C ASN A 85 -5.98 -1.87 10.63
N LEU A 86 -6.99 -1.82 9.75
CA LEU A 86 -7.91 -0.69 9.67
C LEU A 86 -8.80 -0.52 10.91
N TYR A 87 -8.97 -1.56 11.72
CA TYR A 87 -9.77 -1.47 12.95
C TYR A 87 -9.02 -0.80 14.10
N GLU A 88 -7.74 -0.53 13.95
CA GLU A 88 -6.98 0.34 14.85
C GLU A 88 -7.15 1.80 14.45
N ASN A 89 -6.92 2.71 15.40
CA ASN A 89 -7.05 4.14 15.12
C ASN A 89 -5.98 4.66 14.14
N SER A 90 -4.83 3.99 14.08
CA SER A 90 -3.74 4.27 13.15
C SER A 90 -3.44 2.99 12.38
N ALA A 91 -3.57 3.01 11.08
CA ALA A 91 -3.51 1.80 10.27
C ALA A 91 -2.17 1.57 9.58
N LEU A 92 -1.27 2.53 9.55
CA LEU A 92 0.02 2.39 8.88
C LEU A 92 1.05 3.37 9.45
N TYR A 93 2.24 2.84 9.68
CA TYR A 93 3.37 3.61 10.20
C TYR A 93 4.43 3.73 9.12
N PHE A 94 4.72 4.97 8.71
CA PHE A 94 5.84 5.27 7.85
C PHE A 94 6.75 6.26 8.57
N SER A 95 8.03 5.94 8.69
CA SER A 95 9.03 6.85 9.26
C SER A 95 8.59 7.49 10.59
N ASN A 96 8.04 6.69 11.50
CA ASN A 96 7.47 7.11 12.78
C ASN A 96 6.25 8.04 12.68
N ARG A 97 5.53 8.03 11.56
CA ARG A 97 4.27 8.77 11.41
C ARG A 97 3.11 7.83 11.20
N GLU A 98 2.06 8.08 11.94
CA GLU A 98 0.82 7.34 11.87
C GLU A 98 -0.09 7.94 10.81
N VAL A 99 -0.73 7.07 10.04
CA VAL A 99 -1.83 7.44 9.15
C VAL A 99 -3.13 7.03 9.81
N VAL A 100 -4.01 7.99 10.04
CA VAL A 100 -5.27 7.73 10.73
C VAL A 100 -6.15 6.82 9.89
N SER A 101 -6.67 5.77 10.52
CA SER A 101 -7.59 4.85 9.86
C SER A 101 -8.88 5.57 9.44
N PRO A 102 -9.43 5.26 8.25
CA PRO A 102 -10.71 5.83 7.84
C PRO A 102 -11.92 5.36 8.66
N ILE A 103 -11.74 4.42 9.59
CA ILE A 103 -12.76 4.01 10.55
C ILE A 103 -12.34 4.25 12.02
N ALA A 104 -11.28 5.03 12.24
CA ALA A 104 -10.84 5.44 13.56
C ALA A 104 -11.93 6.20 14.34
N ASN A 105 -11.85 6.20 15.66
CA ASN A 105 -12.79 6.93 16.53
C ASN A 105 -12.86 8.43 16.20
N ASN A 106 -11.75 9.01 15.73
CA ASN A 106 -11.62 10.41 15.33
C ASN A 106 -11.59 10.63 13.81
N ALA A 107 -11.95 9.62 13.02
CA ALA A 107 -11.85 9.63 11.56
C ALA A 107 -12.59 10.82 10.92
N PHE A 108 -13.72 11.24 11.49
CA PHE A 108 -14.46 12.39 11.00
C PHE A 108 -13.68 13.73 11.06
N ASN A 109 -12.59 13.81 11.80
CA ASN A 109 -11.73 15.00 11.79
C ASN A 109 -10.85 15.05 10.53
N TYR A 110 -10.56 13.91 9.92
CA TYR A 110 -9.64 13.74 8.80
C TYR A 110 -10.34 13.49 7.47
N TYR A 111 -11.52 12.85 7.49
CA TYR A 111 -12.19 12.33 6.31
C TYR A 111 -13.61 12.90 6.13
N ARG A 112 -14.03 12.93 4.86
CA ARG A 112 -15.41 13.02 4.42
C ARG A 112 -15.79 11.71 3.76
N TYR A 113 -17.03 11.31 3.90
CA TYR A 113 -17.55 10.06 3.33
C TYR A 113 -18.68 10.36 2.38
N LYS A 114 -18.71 9.64 1.27
CA LYS A 114 -19.79 9.73 0.30
C LYS A 114 -20.25 8.32 -0.07
N LEU A 115 -21.52 8.02 0.18
CA LEU A 115 -22.11 6.78 -0.29
C LEU A 115 -22.23 6.88 -1.82
N LEU A 116 -21.53 5.98 -2.53
CA LEU A 116 -21.58 5.89 -3.99
C LEU A 116 -22.72 4.99 -4.47
N GLY A 117 -23.12 4.03 -3.66
CA GLY A 117 -24.20 3.10 -3.95
C GLY A 117 -24.16 1.88 -3.07
N THR A 118 -25.10 0.97 -3.30
CA THR A 118 -25.21 -0.31 -2.62
C THR A 118 -25.43 -1.42 -3.63
N PHE A 119 -24.96 -2.61 -3.33
CA PHE A 119 -25.15 -3.81 -4.15
C PHE A 119 -25.16 -5.05 -3.27
N TYR A 120 -25.64 -6.16 -3.81
CA TYR A 120 -25.56 -7.46 -3.15
C TYR A 120 -24.33 -8.21 -3.65
N ASP A 121 -23.56 -8.80 -2.72
CA ASP A 121 -22.46 -9.69 -3.07
C ASP A 121 -22.99 -11.09 -3.47
N GLU A 122 -22.07 -11.98 -3.85
CA GLU A 122 -22.41 -13.37 -4.24
C GLU A 122 -23.04 -14.20 -3.11
N LYS A 123 -22.84 -13.77 -1.86
CA LYS A 123 -23.44 -14.41 -0.67
C LYS A 123 -24.78 -13.80 -0.27
N GLY A 124 -25.27 -12.82 -1.02
CA GLY A 124 -26.51 -12.11 -0.75
C GLY A 124 -26.41 -11.07 0.38
N LEU A 125 -25.21 -10.66 0.76
CA LEU A 125 -24.99 -9.59 1.72
C LEU A 125 -25.08 -8.23 1.01
N LEU A 126 -25.81 -7.29 1.62
CA LEU A 126 -25.87 -5.93 1.12
C LEU A 126 -24.58 -5.19 1.46
N ILE A 127 -23.92 -4.65 0.46
CA ILE A 127 -22.64 -3.94 0.58
C ILE A 127 -22.84 -2.46 0.29
N ASN A 128 -22.39 -1.62 1.19
CA ASN A 128 -22.33 -0.18 1.01
C ASN A 128 -20.97 0.20 0.43
N LYS A 129 -20.95 0.81 -0.77
CA LYS A 129 -19.77 1.35 -1.42
C LYS A 129 -19.58 2.80 -0.99
N ILE A 130 -18.56 3.08 -0.20
CA ILE A 130 -18.33 4.38 0.43
C ILE A 130 -17.00 4.96 -0.04
N GLU A 131 -17.05 6.12 -0.68
CA GLU A 131 -15.86 6.90 -1.03
C GLU A 131 -15.33 7.65 0.21
N ILE A 132 -14.02 7.60 0.40
CA ILE A 132 -13.30 8.29 1.45
C ILE A 132 -12.51 9.43 0.82
N LEU A 133 -12.74 10.62 1.31
CA LEU A 133 -12.11 11.84 0.83
C LEU A 133 -11.38 12.53 1.99
N PRO A 134 -10.06 12.73 1.90
CA PRO A 134 -9.32 13.52 2.87
C PRO A 134 -9.89 14.95 2.99
N LYS A 135 -10.06 15.44 4.20
CA LYS A 135 -10.49 16.83 4.44
C LYS A 135 -9.39 17.84 4.11
N ARG A 136 -8.14 17.47 4.35
CA ARG A 136 -6.96 18.30 4.12
C ARG A 136 -5.93 17.51 3.34
N LYS A 137 -5.40 18.11 2.29
CA LYS A 137 -4.36 17.50 1.46
C LYS A 137 -3.02 17.34 2.22
N GLU A 138 -2.89 18.04 3.33
CA GLU A 138 -1.67 18.11 4.11
C GLU A 138 -1.57 17.02 5.19
N ASP A 139 -2.71 16.47 5.61
CA ASP A 139 -2.75 15.43 6.64
C ASP A 139 -2.35 14.06 6.04
N PRO A 140 -1.57 13.26 6.77
CA PRO A 140 -1.33 11.88 6.38
C PRO A 140 -2.64 11.10 6.45
N SER A 141 -3.16 10.75 5.29
CA SER A 141 -4.50 10.19 5.17
C SER A 141 -4.63 9.29 3.95
N TYR A 142 -5.66 8.46 3.96
CA TYR A 142 -6.05 7.64 2.83
C TYR A 142 -7.06 8.37 1.96
N GLY A 143 -7.08 8.05 0.68
CA GLY A 143 -8.21 8.25 -0.21
C GLY A 143 -8.64 6.90 -0.77
N GLY A 144 -9.85 6.81 -1.32
CA GLY A 144 -10.30 5.59 -1.97
C GLY A 144 -11.69 5.13 -1.59
N ILE A 145 -11.91 3.83 -1.55
CA ILE A 145 -13.23 3.23 -1.35
C ILE A 145 -13.18 2.19 -0.24
N LEU A 146 -14.17 2.23 0.64
CA LEU A 146 -14.51 1.16 1.58
C LEU A 146 -15.79 0.45 1.12
N TYR A 147 -15.77 -0.86 1.18
CA TYR A 147 -16.93 -1.72 1.01
C TYR A 147 -17.31 -2.29 2.36
N ILE A 148 -18.47 -1.85 2.88
CA ILE A 148 -18.93 -2.19 4.23
C ILE A 148 -20.21 -2.99 4.16
N VAL A 149 -20.25 -4.13 4.85
CA VAL A 149 -21.44 -4.95 4.96
C VAL A 149 -22.49 -4.20 5.78
N ASP A 150 -23.67 -4.01 5.17
CA ASP A 150 -24.80 -3.34 5.82
C ASP A 150 -25.22 -4.07 7.11
N LYS A 151 -25.67 -3.33 8.11
CA LYS A 151 -26.08 -3.81 9.43
C LYS A 151 -24.98 -4.47 10.27
N LEU A 152 -23.99 -5.15 9.67
CA LEU A 152 -22.90 -5.76 10.41
C LEU A 152 -21.75 -4.77 10.66
N TRP A 153 -21.64 -3.72 9.84
CA TRP A 153 -20.62 -2.67 9.95
C TRP A 153 -19.17 -3.21 9.90
N VAL A 154 -19.00 -4.34 9.20
CA VAL A 154 -17.67 -4.92 8.96
C VAL A 154 -17.20 -4.56 7.57
N ILE A 155 -15.88 -4.36 7.45
CA ILE A 155 -15.24 -4.13 6.14
C ILE A 155 -15.25 -5.45 5.37
N GLN A 156 -15.83 -5.44 4.18
CA GLN A 156 -15.79 -6.55 3.24
C GLN A 156 -14.52 -6.49 2.39
N SER A 157 -14.20 -5.31 1.87
CA SER A 157 -12.99 -5.05 1.09
C SER A 157 -12.67 -3.55 1.06
N THR A 158 -11.48 -3.21 0.56
CA THR A 158 -11.03 -1.82 0.44
C THR A 158 -10.24 -1.60 -0.84
N GLU A 159 -10.36 -0.41 -1.41
CA GLU A 159 -9.50 0.12 -2.45
C GLU A 159 -8.92 1.43 -1.94
N LEU A 160 -7.80 1.38 -1.24
CA LEU A 160 -7.20 2.54 -0.59
C LEU A 160 -5.89 2.94 -1.25
N PHE A 161 -5.62 4.23 -1.24
CA PHE A 161 -4.33 4.79 -1.60
C PHE A 161 -3.92 5.85 -0.59
N LEU A 162 -2.62 6.00 -0.39
CA LEU A 162 -2.09 7.10 0.41
C LEU A 162 -2.10 8.38 -0.40
N THR A 163 -2.43 9.50 0.24
CA THR A 163 -2.32 10.80 -0.42
C THR A 163 -0.86 11.11 -0.76
N ALA A 164 -0.62 11.86 -1.85
CA ALA A 164 0.73 12.20 -2.33
C ALA A 164 1.62 12.81 -1.22
N LYS A 165 1.02 13.54 -0.28
CA LYS A 165 1.76 14.09 0.84
C LYS A 165 2.07 13.06 1.92
N SER A 166 1.16 12.12 2.18
CA SER A 166 1.42 10.99 3.07
C SER A 166 2.63 10.20 2.58
N ILE A 167 2.73 9.99 1.28
CA ILE A 167 3.83 9.29 0.64
C ILE A 167 5.13 10.12 0.71
N LYS A 168 5.07 11.43 0.42
CA LYS A 168 6.26 12.32 0.56
C LYS A 168 6.78 12.40 1.99
N GLN A 169 5.91 12.27 2.97
CA GLN A 169 6.29 12.24 4.39
C GLN A 169 6.76 10.85 4.84
N ALA A 170 6.28 9.81 4.17
CA ALA A 170 6.68 8.43 4.41
C ALA A 170 8.00 8.06 3.72
N ALA A 171 8.35 8.74 2.63
CA ALA A 171 9.63 8.55 1.97
C ALA A 171 10.74 8.99 2.93
N VAL A 172 11.31 7.98 3.57
CA VAL A 172 12.43 8.11 4.49
C VAL A 172 13.52 8.92 3.78
N ASP A 173 13.87 10.05 4.39
CA ASP A 173 15.06 10.80 4.02
C ASP A 173 15.20 11.16 2.53
N THR A 174 14.14 11.78 1.99
CA THR A 174 14.24 12.45 0.68
C THR A 174 15.38 13.48 0.65
N MET A 175 15.86 13.91 1.82
CA MET A 175 17.01 14.79 1.94
C MET A 175 18.30 14.11 1.46
N TRP A 176 18.47 12.82 1.75
CA TRP A 176 19.61 12.04 1.26
C TRP A 176 19.54 11.81 -0.25
N LEU A 177 18.35 11.48 -0.77
CA LEU A 177 18.11 11.33 -2.22
C LEU A 177 18.25 12.67 -2.96
N LYS A 178 17.82 13.79 -2.36
CA LYS A 178 18.04 15.13 -2.91
C LYS A 178 19.51 15.53 -2.93
N GLN A 179 20.30 15.16 -1.93
CA GLN A 179 21.75 15.38 -1.93
C GLN A 179 22.46 14.59 -3.03
N LEU A 180 21.92 13.43 -3.41
CA LEU A 180 22.42 12.65 -4.54
C LEU A 180 21.90 13.13 -5.91
N HIS A 181 21.10 14.21 -5.97
CA HIS A 181 20.47 14.70 -7.20
C HIS A 181 19.67 13.61 -7.95
N VAL A 182 19.18 12.63 -7.23
CA VAL A 182 18.24 11.66 -7.77
C VAL A 182 16.87 12.32 -7.84
N PRO A 183 16.23 12.42 -9.02
CA PRO A 183 14.87 12.89 -9.10
C PRO A 183 13.99 11.96 -8.28
N VAL A 184 13.45 12.49 -7.18
CA VAL A 184 12.43 11.76 -6.42
C VAL A 184 11.17 11.81 -7.26
N ALA A 185 10.87 10.75 -7.99
CA ALA A 185 9.61 10.62 -8.67
C ALA A 185 8.49 10.74 -7.63
N GLU A 186 7.44 11.48 -7.95
CA GLU A 186 6.22 11.45 -7.15
C GLU A 186 5.72 10.01 -7.19
N PRO A 187 5.61 9.31 -6.06
CA PRO A 187 5.18 7.93 -6.09
C PRO A 187 3.74 7.91 -6.59
N ASP A 188 3.53 7.26 -7.70
CA ASP A 188 2.20 6.94 -8.18
C ASP A 188 1.49 6.07 -7.16
N VAL A 189 0.26 6.41 -6.94
CA VAL A 189 -0.75 5.83 -6.07
C VAL A 189 -0.50 4.35 -5.74
N TRP A 190 -0.18 4.06 -4.49
CA TRP A 190 -0.21 2.71 -3.94
C TRP A 190 -1.67 2.28 -3.80
N LYS A 191 -2.10 1.35 -4.63
CA LYS A 191 -3.41 0.71 -4.46
C LYS A 191 -3.21 -0.56 -3.64
N MET A 192 -3.88 -0.61 -2.49
CA MET A 192 -4.08 -1.84 -1.73
C MET A 192 -5.45 -2.42 -2.11
N PHE A 193 -5.47 -3.64 -2.55
CA PHE A 193 -6.68 -4.37 -2.92
C PHE A 193 -7.06 -5.33 -1.79
#